data_742dceb943eab494052867348d127082
#
_entry.id   742dceb943eab494052867348d127082
#
_cell.length_a   1.000
_cell.length_b   1.000
_cell.length_c   1.000
_cell.angle_alpha   90.00
_cell.angle_beta   90.00
_cell.angle_gamma   90.00
#
_symmetry.space_group_name_H-M   'P 1'
#
loop_
_entity.id
_entity.type
_entity.pdbx_description
1 polymer ?
#
loop_
_entity_poly.entity_id
_entity_poly.type
_entity_poly.pdbx_seq_one_letter_code
_entity_poly.pdbx_strand_id
1 'polypeptide(L)'
;MLFVSTTLLNNACRMEKDADVRERILLVRRVRVNNEIAAMVAEKEFHRSRWWAYKWLKRFDKLGLDGLKDKHRSGRPSEVSEETFAEIRRELSENSSGWKAKEIMNIIHERTGVRYHEVHVYRLLHKWGFKPKIPRKRFVNIASKEEKEQFKKMRRK
;
A
#
# COMPACT_ATOMS: atom_id res chain seq x y z
N MET A 1 -25.93 27.19 3.17
CA MET A 1 -26.52 25.85 3.03
C MET A 1 -26.25 25.37 1.62
N LEU A 2 -25.44 24.34 1.40
CA LEU A 2 -25.13 23.85 0.05
C LEU A 2 -26.41 23.23 -0.55
N PHE A 3 -26.89 23.80 -1.65
CA PHE A 3 -27.95 23.16 -2.44
C PHE A 3 -27.40 21.87 -3.04
N VAL A 4 -27.78 20.75 -2.50
CA VAL A 4 -27.30 19.44 -2.97
C VAL A 4 -28.34 18.88 -3.94
N SER A 5 -27.94 18.74 -5.20
CA SER A 5 -28.80 18.15 -6.21
C SER A 5 -29.05 16.66 -5.90
N THR A 6 -30.31 16.26 -5.88
CA THR A 6 -30.72 14.84 -5.71
C THR A 6 -30.05 13.94 -6.75
N THR A 7 -29.94 14.43 -7.99
CA THR A 7 -29.31 13.71 -9.11
C THR A 7 -27.83 13.42 -8.82
N LEU A 8 -27.12 14.40 -8.26
CA LEU A 8 -25.71 14.25 -7.89
C LEU A 8 -25.51 13.17 -6.82
N LEU A 9 -26.32 13.17 -5.76
CA LEU A 9 -26.26 12.16 -4.71
C LEU A 9 -26.63 10.76 -5.22
N ASN A 10 -27.64 10.65 -6.10
CA ASN A 10 -28.02 9.38 -6.69
C ASN A 10 -26.91 8.80 -7.57
N ASN A 11 -26.27 9.62 -8.40
CA ASN A 11 -25.17 9.21 -9.24
C ASN A 11 -23.96 8.80 -8.39
N ALA A 12 -23.60 9.60 -7.38
CA ALA A 12 -22.53 9.27 -6.45
C ALA A 12 -22.77 7.93 -5.74
N CYS A 13 -24.00 7.69 -5.28
CA CYS A 13 -24.37 6.43 -4.62
C CYS A 13 -24.27 5.21 -5.57
N ARG A 14 -24.63 5.37 -6.85
CA ARG A 14 -24.54 4.27 -7.84
C ARG A 14 -23.11 3.93 -8.21
N MET A 15 -22.25 4.93 -8.30
CA MET A 15 -20.85 4.77 -8.70
C MET A 15 -19.93 4.36 -7.56
N GLU A 16 -20.36 4.56 -6.31
CA GLU A 16 -19.54 4.26 -5.15
C GLU A 16 -19.46 2.74 -4.92
N LYS A 17 -18.23 2.25 -4.74
CA LYS A 17 -17.94 0.82 -4.49
C LYS A 17 -17.88 0.49 -3.00
N ASP A 18 -17.48 1.45 -2.19
CA ASP A 18 -17.39 1.29 -0.75
C ASP A 18 -18.77 1.34 -0.12
N ALA A 19 -19.17 0.26 0.59
CA ALA A 19 -20.48 0.13 1.22
C ALA A 19 -20.68 1.17 2.32
N ASP A 20 -19.66 1.45 3.14
CA ASP A 20 -19.74 2.43 4.22
C ASP A 20 -19.90 3.85 3.67
N VAL A 21 -19.21 4.18 2.59
CA VAL A 21 -19.37 5.49 1.93
C VAL A 21 -20.74 5.62 1.31
N ARG A 22 -21.26 4.54 0.72
CA ARG A 22 -22.62 4.50 0.15
C ARG A 22 -23.69 4.74 1.22
N GLU A 23 -23.59 4.10 2.40
CA GLU A 23 -24.49 4.36 3.54
C GLU A 23 -24.47 5.84 3.94
N ARG A 24 -23.29 6.46 3.97
CA ARG A 24 -23.13 7.88 4.32
C ARG A 24 -23.77 8.81 3.26
N ILE A 25 -23.67 8.48 1.99
CA ILE A 25 -24.35 9.22 0.90
C ILE A 25 -25.86 9.11 1.05
N LEU A 26 -26.37 7.91 1.35
CA LEU A 26 -27.80 7.70 1.59
C LEU A 26 -28.30 8.48 2.81
N LEU A 27 -27.53 8.52 3.91
CA LEU A 27 -27.84 9.35 5.07
C LEU A 27 -27.99 10.83 4.66
N VAL A 28 -27.00 11.37 3.92
CA VAL A 28 -27.04 12.76 3.47
C VAL A 28 -28.28 13.02 2.62
N ARG A 29 -28.59 12.12 1.69
CA ARG A 29 -29.78 12.23 0.84
C ARG A 29 -31.06 12.26 1.67
N ARG A 30 -31.24 11.36 2.65
CA ARG A 30 -32.42 11.31 3.52
C ARG A 30 -32.59 12.60 4.30
N VAL A 31 -31.49 13.09 4.88
CA VAL A 31 -31.56 14.27 5.75
C VAL A 31 -31.64 15.58 4.96
N ARG A 32 -30.89 15.73 3.87
CA ARG A 32 -30.79 17.01 3.13
C ARG A 32 -31.83 17.17 2.00
N VAL A 33 -32.30 16.06 1.44
CA VAL A 33 -33.28 16.08 0.35
C VAL A 33 -34.69 15.80 0.89
N ASN A 34 -34.84 14.77 1.72
CA ASN A 34 -36.15 14.36 2.22
C ASN A 34 -36.52 15.05 3.56
N ASN A 35 -35.64 15.88 4.12
CA ASN A 35 -35.83 16.56 5.40
C ASN A 35 -36.10 15.63 6.61
N GLU A 36 -35.58 14.42 6.57
CA GLU A 36 -35.76 13.44 7.65
C GLU A 36 -34.85 13.75 8.83
N ILE A 37 -35.24 13.32 10.03
CA ILE A 37 -34.45 13.54 11.25
C ILE A 37 -33.25 12.61 11.25
N ALA A 38 -32.05 13.17 11.27
CA ALA A 38 -30.78 12.44 11.16
C ALA A 38 -30.63 11.30 12.18
N ALA A 39 -31.04 11.53 13.43
CA ALA A 39 -30.98 10.52 14.50
C ALA A 39 -31.91 9.33 14.21
N MET A 40 -33.11 9.57 13.71
CA MET A 40 -34.09 8.52 13.40
C MET A 40 -33.63 7.70 12.18
N VAL A 41 -33.11 8.36 11.15
CA VAL A 41 -32.56 7.68 9.95
C VAL A 41 -31.40 6.78 10.35
N ALA A 42 -30.47 7.29 11.18
CA ALA A 42 -29.33 6.51 11.63
C ALA A 42 -29.74 5.25 12.40
N GLU A 43 -30.67 5.39 13.32
CA GLU A 43 -31.12 4.29 14.18
C GLU A 43 -31.97 3.28 13.44
N LYS A 44 -33.01 3.74 12.72
CA LYS A 44 -34.00 2.85 12.08
C LYS A 44 -33.52 2.19 10.79
N GLU A 45 -32.77 2.92 9.96
CA GLU A 45 -32.37 2.41 8.63
C GLU A 45 -30.96 1.81 8.65
N PHE A 46 -30.03 2.45 9.37
CA PHE A 46 -28.62 2.04 9.33
C PHE A 46 -28.14 1.33 10.59
N HIS A 47 -28.98 1.21 11.62
CA HIS A 47 -28.61 0.64 12.93
C HIS A 47 -27.33 1.28 13.51
N ARG A 48 -27.18 2.59 13.29
CA ARG A 48 -26.02 3.39 13.73
C ARG A 48 -26.45 4.41 14.81
N SER A 49 -25.49 4.86 15.60
CA SER A 49 -25.76 5.87 16.61
C SER A 49 -26.07 7.26 16.01
N ARG A 50 -26.82 8.08 16.76
CA ARG A 50 -27.05 9.49 16.37
C ARG A 50 -25.75 10.27 16.14
N TRP A 51 -24.70 9.97 16.91
CA TRP A 51 -23.38 10.59 16.75
C TRP A 51 -22.72 10.29 15.41
N TRP A 52 -22.92 9.07 14.90
CA TRP A 52 -22.47 8.69 13.56
C TRP A 52 -23.11 9.59 12.49
N ALA A 53 -24.42 9.81 12.56
CA ALA A 53 -25.12 10.67 11.61
C ALA A 53 -24.61 12.12 11.66
N TYR A 54 -24.57 12.72 12.83
CA TYR A 54 -24.09 14.11 12.97
C TYR A 54 -22.63 14.28 12.55
N LYS A 55 -21.77 13.32 12.85
CA LYS A 55 -20.36 13.32 12.39
C LYS A 55 -20.26 13.41 10.86
N TRP A 56 -21.01 12.55 10.17
CA TRP A 56 -20.91 12.47 8.70
C TRP A 56 -21.61 13.64 8.02
N LEU A 57 -22.73 14.11 8.54
CA LEU A 57 -23.38 15.34 8.05
C LEU A 57 -22.47 16.55 8.20
N LYS A 58 -21.83 16.73 9.37
CA LYS A 58 -20.85 17.80 9.58
C LYS A 58 -19.66 17.73 8.63
N ARG A 59 -19.17 16.52 8.33
CA ARG A 59 -18.09 16.35 7.35
C ARG A 59 -18.55 16.64 5.93
N PHE A 60 -19.75 16.23 5.58
CA PHE A 60 -20.36 16.56 4.29
C PHE A 60 -20.55 18.06 4.12
N ASP A 61 -21.06 18.76 5.12
CA ASP A 61 -21.27 20.22 5.07
C ASP A 61 -19.95 20.99 4.87
N LYS A 62 -18.82 20.45 5.35
CA LYS A 62 -17.49 21.06 5.20
C LYS A 62 -16.76 20.71 3.89
N LEU A 63 -16.85 19.47 3.45
CA LEU A 63 -16.00 18.90 2.41
C LEU A 63 -16.79 18.28 1.24
N GLY A 64 -18.11 18.34 1.27
CA GLY A 64 -18.95 17.72 0.26
C GLY A 64 -18.83 16.18 0.26
N LEU A 65 -18.94 15.58 -0.91
CA LEU A 65 -18.87 14.12 -1.10
C LEU A 65 -17.52 13.52 -0.64
N ASP A 66 -16.42 14.25 -0.83
CA ASP A 66 -15.11 13.78 -0.38
C ASP A 66 -15.00 13.68 1.14
N GLY A 67 -15.81 14.47 1.86
CA GLY A 67 -15.96 14.37 3.32
C GLY A 67 -16.52 13.03 3.80
N LEU A 68 -17.23 12.29 2.95
CA LEU A 68 -17.84 11.01 3.28
C LEU A 68 -16.88 9.83 3.18
N LYS A 69 -15.74 10.01 2.51
CA LYS A 69 -14.68 9.00 2.43
C LYS A 69 -13.89 8.92 3.73
N ASP A 70 -13.40 7.74 4.05
CA ASP A 70 -12.50 7.59 5.18
C ASP A 70 -11.15 8.23 4.88
N LYS A 71 -10.60 8.89 5.89
CA LYS A 71 -9.23 9.40 5.79
C LYS A 71 -8.25 8.23 5.89
N HIS A 72 -7.18 8.30 5.14
CA HIS A 72 -6.08 7.35 5.31
C HIS A 72 -5.63 7.33 6.78
N ARG A 73 -5.54 6.15 7.34
CA ARG A 73 -5.02 5.96 8.70
C ARG A 73 -3.51 5.80 8.62
N SER A 74 -2.78 6.50 9.46
CA SER A 74 -1.30 6.46 9.49
C SER A 74 -0.73 5.08 9.80
N GLY A 75 -1.55 4.17 10.32
CA GLY A 75 -1.10 2.85 10.78
C GLY A 75 -0.25 2.92 12.06
N ARG A 76 0.39 1.81 12.42
CA ARG A 76 1.36 1.77 13.52
C ARG A 76 2.64 2.48 13.08
N PRO A 77 3.18 3.41 13.87
CA PRO A 77 4.47 4.01 13.58
C PRO A 77 5.57 2.95 13.47
N SER A 78 6.54 3.19 12.60
CA SER A 78 7.73 2.33 12.51
C SER A 78 8.53 2.41 13.81
N GLU A 79 9.04 1.26 14.28
CA GLU A 79 9.94 1.20 15.45
C GLU A 79 11.33 1.76 15.12
N VAL A 80 11.69 1.76 13.84
CA VAL A 80 12.97 2.27 13.34
C VAL A 80 12.72 3.59 12.63
N SER A 81 13.57 4.58 12.89
CA SER A 81 13.47 5.90 12.24
C SER A 81 13.72 5.81 10.73
N GLU A 82 13.11 6.71 9.97
CA GLU A 82 13.31 6.80 8.53
C GLU A 82 14.77 7.17 8.17
N GLU A 83 15.44 7.93 9.04
CA GLU A 83 16.85 8.30 8.89
C GLU A 83 17.77 7.07 8.93
N THR A 84 17.59 6.20 9.94
CA THR A 84 18.34 4.95 10.04
C THR A 84 18.08 4.03 8.83
N PHE A 85 16.84 3.97 8.36
CA PHE A 85 16.54 3.22 7.14
C PHE A 85 17.18 3.83 5.90
N ALA A 86 17.29 5.15 5.80
CA ALA A 86 17.96 5.82 4.70
C ALA A 86 19.47 5.52 4.69
N GLU A 87 20.11 5.48 5.85
CA GLU A 87 21.52 5.08 5.97
C GLU A 87 21.75 3.64 5.53
N ILE A 88 20.94 2.69 6.01
CA ILE A 88 21.03 1.29 5.63
C ILE A 88 20.80 1.15 4.11
N ARG A 89 19.80 1.84 3.56
CA ARG A 89 19.54 1.81 2.12
C ARG A 89 20.73 2.30 1.30
N ARG A 90 21.40 3.36 1.75
CA ARG A 90 22.60 3.89 1.09
C ARG A 90 23.72 2.86 1.08
N GLU A 91 24.03 2.26 2.23
CA GLU A 91 25.05 1.22 2.36
C GLU A 91 24.76 0.02 1.45
N LEU A 92 23.50 -0.44 1.40
CA LEU A 92 23.09 -1.53 0.52
C LEU A 92 23.26 -1.18 -0.97
N SER A 93 23.09 0.10 -1.34
CA SER A 93 23.23 0.57 -2.72
C SER A 93 24.67 0.71 -3.15
N GLU A 94 25.59 1.02 -2.23
CA GLU A 94 27.02 1.19 -2.49
C GLU A 94 27.73 -0.16 -2.71
N ASN A 95 27.19 -1.24 -2.15
CA ASN A 95 27.80 -2.55 -2.27
C ASN A 95 27.38 -3.26 -3.56
N SER A 96 28.34 -3.49 -4.45
CA SER A 96 28.12 -4.13 -5.74
C SER A 96 27.97 -5.67 -5.67
N SER A 97 28.39 -6.31 -4.58
CA SER A 97 28.38 -7.78 -4.45
C SER A 97 27.00 -8.38 -4.16
N GLY A 98 26.03 -7.54 -3.81
CA GLY A 98 24.68 -7.96 -3.41
C GLY A 98 24.62 -8.43 -1.94
N TRP A 99 23.41 -8.60 -1.44
CA TRP A 99 23.14 -8.92 -0.05
C TRP A 99 22.18 -10.09 0.08
N LYS A 100 22.39 -10.93 1.09
CA LYS A 100 21.41 -11.93 1.52
C LYS A 100 20.44 -11.29 2.51
N ALA A 101 19.18 -11.71 2.50
CA ALA A 101 18.16 -11.19 3.41
C ALA A 101 18.58 -11.33 4.88
N LYS A 102 19.25 -12.43 5.25
CA LYS A 102 19.76 -12.66 6.62
C LYS A 102 20.83 -11.66 7.03
N GLU A 103 21.72 -11.27 6.13
CA GLU A 103 22.75 -10.25 6.38
C GLU A 103 22.09 -8.89 6.67
N ILE A 104 21.08 -8.54 5.87
CA ILE A 104 20.33 -7.30 6.07
C ILE A 104 19.56 -7.32 7.39
N MET A 105 18.96 -8.46 7.77
CA MET A 105 18.32 -8.62 9.08
C MET A 105 19.29 -8.36 10.23
N ASN A 106 20.52 -8.88 10.14
CA ASN A 106 21.54 -8.66 11.14
C ASN A 106 21.98 -7.19 11.23
N ILE A 107 22.21 -6.53 10.09
CA ILE A 107 22.54 -5.11 10.03
C ILE A 107 21.44 -4.25 10.68
N ILE A 108 20.17 -4.53 10.37
CA ILE A 108 19.06 -3.81 10.98
C ILE A 108 19.06 -4.05 12.49
N HIS A 109 19.22 -5.29 12.93
CA HIS A 109 19.23 -5.64 14.35
C HIS A 109 20.39 -5.00 15.11
N GLU A 110 21.59 -5.04 14.57
CA GLU A 110 22.79 -4.45 15.19
C GLU A 110 22.66 -2.93 15.37
N ARG A 111 22.09 -2.23 14.40
CA ARG A 111 21.94 -0.78 14.46
C ARG A 111 20.75 -0.29 15.27
N THR A 112 19.67 -1.07 15.32
CA THR A 112 18.39 -0.59 15.88
C THR A 112 17.94 -1.38 17.10
N GLY A 113 18.52 -2.55 17.37
CA GLY A 113 18.04 -3.49 18.36
C GLY A 113 16.74 -4.20 17.98
N VAL A 114 16.10 -3.83 16.86
CA VAL A 114 14.82 -4.37 16.43
C VAL A 114 15.01 -5.61 15.56
N ARG A 115 14.35 -6.71 15.92
CA ARG A 115 14.33 -7.94 15.11
C ARG A 115 13.16 -7.96 14.16
N TYR A 116 13.43 -7.83 12.87
CA TYR A 116 12.42 -8.02 11.84
C TYR A 116 12.38 -9.47 11.36
N HIS A 117 11.15 -9.92 11.05
CA HIS A 117 10.97 -11.19 10.37
C HIS A 117 11.41 -11.06 8.90
N GLU A 118 11.95 -12.14 8.32
CA GLU A 118 12.50 -12.18 6.97
C GLU A 118 11.51 -11.61 5.91
N VAL A 119 10.23 -11.98 6.01
CA VAL A 119 9.17 -11.48 5.12
C VAL A 119 9.04 -9.95 5.18
N HIS A 120 9.24 -9.35 6.37
CA HIS A 120 9.19 -7.90 6.51
C HIS A 120 10.39 -7.23 5.84
N VAL A 121 11.58 -7.83 5.96
CA VAL A 121 12.79 -7.34 5.27
C VAL A 121 12.61 -7.39 3.76
N TYR A 122 12.03 -8.45 3.20
CA TYR A 122 11.70 -8.50 1.76
C TYR A 122 10.74 -7.37 1.34
N ARG A 123 9.72 -7.06 2.15
CA ARG A 123 8.80 -5.93 1.86
C ARG A 123 9.53 -4.59 1.87
N LEU A 124 10.45 -4.37 2.81
CA LEU A 124 11.28 -3.17 2.87
C LEU A 124 12.17 -3.05 1.63
N LEU A 125 12.84 -4.13 1.26
CA LEU A 125 13.69 -4.16 0.07
C LEU A 125 12.91 -3.84 -1.20
N HIS A 126 11.72 -4.42 -1.36
CA HIS A 126 10.83 -4.09 -2.48
C HIS A 126 10.39 -2.61 -2.47
N LYS A 127 10.04 -2.07 -1.29
CA LYS A 127 9.71 -0.65 -1.13
C LYS A 127 10.88 0.25 -1.53
N TRP A 128 12.12 -0.17 -1.28
CA TRP A 128 13.33 0.55 -1.64
C TRP A 128 13.77 0.33 -3.09
N GLY A 129 13.08 -0.51 -3.86
CA GLY A 129 13.35 -0.78 -5.25
C GLY A 129 14.41 -1.86 -5.52
N PHE A 130 14.87 -2.56 -4.48
CA PHE A 130 15.76 -3.69 -4.66
C PHE A 130 15.02 -4.90 -5.21
N LYS A 131 15.67 -5.59 -6.16
CA LYS A 131 15.14 -6.81 -6.78
C LYS A 131 16.03 -8.00 -6.46
N PRO A 132 15.47 -9.18 -6.15
CA PRO A 132 16.26 -10.38 -5.96
C PRO A 132 16.95 -10.75 -7.28
N LYS A 133 18.25 -11.04 -7.22
CA LYS A 133 19.01 -11.59 -8.34
C LYS A 133 19.45 -13.01 -8.01
N ILE A 134 19.18 -13.95 -8.89
CA ILE A 134 19.73 -15.29 -8.81
C ILE A 134 21.06 -15.27 -9.58
N PRO A 135 22.19 -15.51 -8.90
CA PRO A 135 23.48 -15.57 -9.59
C PRO A 135 23.47 -16.68 -10.64
N ARG A 136 23.79 -16.33 -11.86
CA ARG A 136 23.96 -17.35 -12.91
C ARG A 136 25.30 -18.07 -12.67
N LYS A 137 25.28 -19.39 -12.73
CA LYS A 137 26.53 -20.18 -12.72
C LYS A 137 27.38 -19.74 -13.91
N ARG A 138 28.60 -19.24 -13.63
CA ARG A 138 29.60 -19.03 -14.66
C ARG A 138 30.45 -20.30 -14.73
N PHE A 139 30.47 -20.93 -15.87
CA PHE A 139 31.41 -22.00 -16.13
C PHE A 139 32.79 -21.37 -16.35
N VAL A 140 33.73 -21.63 -15.43
CA VAL A 140 35.08 -21.04 -15.45
C VAL A 140 35.88 -21.67 -16.60
N ASN A 141 35.62 -22.94 -16.93
CA ASN A 141 36.30 -23.68 -17.99
C ASN A 141 35.39 -23.80 -19.23
N ILE A 142 35.15 -22.70 -19.90
CA ILE A 142 34.50 -22.72 -21.21
C ILE A 142 35.60 -22.88 -22.28
N ALA A 143 35.54 -23.98 -23.01
CA ALA A 143 36.45 -24.22 -24.12
C ALA A 143 36.48 -23.00 -25.05
N SER A 144 37.67 -22.64 -25.51
CA SER A 144 37.88 -21.53 -26.46
C SER A 144 37.10 -21.74 -27.75
N LYS A 145 36.94 -20.68 -28.55
CA LYS A 145 36.28 -20.82 -29.87
C LYS A 145 37.02 -21.83 -30.75
N GLU A 146 38.34 -21.81 -30.71
CA GLU A 146 39.21 -22.69 -31.48
C GLU A 146 39.05 -24.17 -31.07
N GLU A 147 39.05 -24.46 -29.81
CA GLU A 147 38.79 -25.82 -29.28
C GLU A 147 37.41 -26.33 -29.65
N LYS A 148 36.39 -25.47 -29.61
CA LYS A 148 35.03 -25.82 -30.06
C LYS A 148 34.96 -26.12 -31.53
N GLU A 149 35.71 -25.40 -32.39
CA GLU A 149 35.76 -25.66 -33.80
C GLU A 149 36.53 -26.95 -34.12
N GLN A 150 37.62 -27.19 -33.45
CA GLN A 150 38.36 -28.44 -33.56
C GLN A 150 37.51 -29.64 -33.21
N PHE A 151 36.79 -29.57 -32.10
CA PHE A 151 35.86 -30.61 -31.68
C PHE A 151 34.73 -30.84 -32.70
N LYS A 152 34.17 -29.77 -33.29
CA LYS A 152 33.17 -29.88 -34.37
C LYS A 152 33.75 -30.54 -35.64
N LYS A 153 35.01 -30.27 -36.01
CA LYS A 153 35.67 -30.89 -37.12
C LYS A 153 35.93 -32.38 -36.89
N MET A 154 36.36 -32.76 -35.68
CA MET A 154 36.55 -34.19 -35.34
C MET A 154 35.26 -35.00 -35.36
N ARG A 155 34.13 -34.39 -35.00
CA ARG A 155 32.82 -35.08 -34.94
C ARG A 155 32.15 -35.24 -36.32
N ARG A 156 32.68 -34.60 -37.38
CA ARG A 156 32.19 -34.68 -38.76
C ARG A 156 32.97 -35.68 -39.61
N LYS A 157 33.97 -36.37 -39.06
CA LYS A 157 34.64 -37.55 -39.68
C LYS A 157 34.04 -38.82 -39.10
#